data_85f47c56ffba8c1c611bac8fe4769c2d
#
_entry.id   85f47c56ffba8c1c611bac8fe4769c2d
#
_cell.length_a   1.000
_cell.length_b   1.000
_cell.length_c   1.000
_cell.angle_alpha   90.00
_cell.angle_beta   90.00
_cell.angle_gamma   90.00
#
_symmetry.space_group_name_H-M   'P 1'
#
loop_
_entity.id
_entity.type
_entity.pdbx_description
1 polymer ?
#
loop_
_entity_poly.entity_id
_entity_poly.type
_entity_poly.pdbx_seq_one_letter_code
_entity_poly.pdbx_strand_id
1 'polypeptide(L)'
;KNFSEVLTPEQLARWQKAQNATEPVEIVTLDEAKKAEKSKSKNRKTWVFEAENVRDFAWTSSRKFIWDAMPQVIAENNNKVMCMSLYPKEAYGLYRKYSTKAVAHTIKTYSDFTIPYPYPVAQSIEASNGMEYPMICFNYGRTEKDGTYSEGIKNGMLGVIIHEVGHNFFPMIINSDERQWSWMDEGLNTFVEYLTEELWDNKFP
;
A
#
# COMPACT_ATOMS: atom_id res chain seq x y z
N LYS A 1 -14.23 3.68 -7.63
CA LYS A 1 -15.70 3.71 -7.41
C LYS A 1 -16.42 2.55 -8.09
N ASN A 2 -16.15 2.24 -9.32
CA ASN A 2 -17.00 1.37 -10.16
C ASN A 2 -16.47 -0.09 -10.26
N PHE A 3 -16.10 -0.71 -9.16
CA PHE A 3 -15.55 -2.08 -9.15
C PHE A 3 -16.50 -3.13 -9.80
N SER A 4 -17.81 -2.99 -9.64
CA SER A 4 -18.79 -3.89 -10.26
C SER A 4 -18.80 -3.86 -11.79
N GLU A 5 -18.31 -2.79 -12.40
CA GLU A 5 -18.24 -2.63 -13.85
C GLU A 5 -16.91 -3.12 -14.44
N VAL A 6 -15.84 -3.06 -13.64
CA VAL A 6 -14.47 -3.28 -14.15
C VAL A 6 -13.85 -4.60 -13.70
N LEU A 7 -14.28 -5.15 -12.55
CA LEU A 7 -13.82 -6.45 -12.08
C LEU A 7 -14.61 -7.60 -12.70
N THR A 8 -14.00 -8.79 -12.77
CA THR A 8 -14.77 -10.00 -13.08
C THR A 8 -15.64 -10.38 -11.88
N PRO A 9 -16.67 -11.21 -12.04
CA PRO A 9 -17.49 -11.67 -10.92
C PRO A 9 -16.65 -12.30 -9.78
N GLU A 10 -15.62 -13.09 -10.11
CA GLU A 10 -14.73 -13.72 -9.15
C GLU A 10 -13.86 -12.71 -8.42
N GLN A 11 -13.31 -11.71 -9.13
CA GLN A 11 -12.54 -10.62 -8.54
C GLN A 11 -13.43 -9.77 -7.62
N LEU A 12 -14.66 -9.46 -8.04
CA LEU A 12 -15.61 -8.71 -7.22
C LEU A 12 -15.98 -9.48 -5.94
N ALA A 13 -16.21 -10.78 -6.02
CA ALA A 13 -16.47 -11.61 -4.85
C ALA A 13 -15.28 -11.61 -3.88
N ARG A 14 -14.05 -11.69 -4.39
CA ARG A 14 -12.82 -11.59 -3.57
C ARG A 14 -12.68 -10.20 -2.94
N TRP A 15 -12.99 -9.12 -3.68
CA TRP A 15 -13.03 -7.77 -3.12
C TRP A 15 -14.04 -7.63 -1.97
N GLN A 16 -15.25 -8.18 -2.13
CA GLN A 16 -16.27 -8.18 -1.08
C GLN A 16 -15.80 -8.95 0.16
N LYS A 17 -15.15 -10.11 -0.04
CA LYS A 17 -14.54 -10.88 1.04
C LYS A 17 -13.43 -10.08 1.76
N ALA A 18 -12.59 -9.39 1.00
CA ALA A 18 -11.48 -8.61 1.53
C ALA A 18 -11.94 -7.52 2.51
N GLN A 19 -13.12 -6.94 2.32
CA GLN A 19 -13.63 -5.87 3.17
C GLN A 19 -13.85 -6.26 4.64
N ASN A 20 -13.89 -7.54 4.96
CA ASN A 20 -14.10 -8.04 6.33
C ASN A 20 -13.05 -9.10 6.71
N ALA A 21 -11.97 -9.19 5.96
CA ALA A 21 -10.92 -10.17 6.20
C ALA A 21 -9.95 -9.69 7.29
N THR A 22 -9.37 -10.63 8.02
CA THR A 22 -8.30 -10.38 9.01
C THR A 22 -6.91 -10.59 8.40
N GLU A 23 -6.84 -11.12 7.20
CA GLU A 23 -5.62 -11.39 6.43
C GLU A 23 -5.80 -10.88 5.00
N PRO A 24 -4.72 -10.49 4.30
CA PRO A 24 -4.81 -10.02 2.92
C PRO A 24 -5.46 -11.06 1.99
N VAL A 25 -6.44 -10.63 1.21
CA VAL A 25 -7.12 -11.43 0.19
C VAL A 25 -6.63 -10.99 -1.19
N GLU A 26 -6.16 -11.94 -2.01
CA GLU A 26 -5.83 -11.64 -3.41
C GLU A 26 -7.09 -11.35 -4.20
N ILE A 27 -7.23 -10.13 -4.69
CA ILE A 27 -8.32 -9.70 -5.58
C ILE A 27 -7.99 -10.10 -7.02
N VAL A 28 -6.78 -9.80 -7.46
CA VAL A 28 -6.18 -10.30 -8.69
C VAL A 28 -5.08 -11.28 -8.32
N THR A 29 -5.25 -12.55 -8.69
CA THR A 29 -4.32 -13.62 -8.30
C THR A 29 -3.05 -13.62 -9.16
N LEU A 30 -2.00 -14.31 -8.66
CA LEU A 30 -0.77 -14.52 -9.41
C LEU A 30 -1.02 -15.14 -10.79
N ASP A 31 -1.93 -16.13 -10.89
CA ASP A 31 -2.22 -16.80 -12.16
C ASP A 31 -2.97 -15.90 -13.12
N GLU A 32 -3.91 -15.09 -12.63
CA GLU A 32 -4.61 -14.08 -13.44
C GLU A 32 -3.61 -13.04 -13.97
N ALA A 33 -2.69 -12.54 -13.15
CA ALA A 33 -1.66 -11.59 -13.55
C ALA A 33 -0.72 -12.19 -14.61
N LYS A 34 -0.23 -13.44 -14.41
CA LYS A 34 0.58 -14.15 -15.40
C LYS A 34 -0.14 -14.37 -16.74
N LYS A 35 -1.45 -14.59 -16.70
CA LYS A 35 -2.27 -14.72 -17.91
C LYS A 35 -2.45 -13.37 -18.61
N ALA A 36 -2.75 -12.32 -17.85
CA ALA A 36 -2.96 -10.97 -18.37
C ALA A 36 -1.67 -10.37 -18.96
N GLU A 37 -0.50 -10.68 -18.39
CA GLU A 37 0.80 -10.23 -18.91
C GLU A 37 1.04 -10.66 -20.37
N LYS A 38 0.58 -11.86 -20.74
CA LYS A 38 0.82 -12.47 -22.06
C LYS A 38 -0.08 -11.94 -23.17
N SER A 39 -1.10 -11.14 -22.86
CA SER A 39 -2.10 -10.70 -23.83
C SER A 39 -2.50 -9.24 -23.64
N LYS A 40 -3.11 -8.67 -24.70
CA LYS A 40 -3.76 -7.35 -24.64
C LYS A 40 -5.26 -7.54 -24.80
N SER A 41 -6.05 -6.97 -23.89
CA SER A 41 -7.50 -6.91 -24.07
C SER A 41 -7.83 -6.05 -25.31
N LYS A 42 -8.82 -6.49 -26.09
CA LYS A 42 -9.44 -5.69 -27.13
C LYS A 42 -10.50 -4.74 -26.59
N ASN A 43 -11.01 -5.02 -25.41
CA ASN A 43 -12.03 -4.23 -24.74
C ASN A 43 -11.38 -3.16 -23.86
N ARG A 44 -11.93 -1.96 -23.91
CA ARG A 44 -11.58 -0.87 -22.98
C ARG A 44 -12.44 -0.97 -21.73
N LYS A 45 -11.85 -0.61 -20.59
CA LYS A 45 -12.54 -0.43 -19.31
C LYS A 45 -12.27 0.98 -18.82
N THR A 46 -13.28 1.64 -18.30
CA THR A 46 -13.14 2.95 -17.66
C THR A 46 -13.12 2.73 -16.15
N TRP A 47 -11.99 3.08 -15.53
CA TRP A 47 -11.84 3.09 -14.07
C TRP A 47 -12.18 4.49 -13.56
N VAL A 48 -12.99 4.56 -12.53
CA VAL A 48 -13.35 5.83 -11.87
C VAL A 48 -12.67 5.89 -10.51
N PHE A 49 -11.76 6.86 -10.36
CA PHE A 49 -11.08 7.18 -9.11
C PHE A 49 -11.63 8.50 -8.57
N GLU A 50 -11.65 8.62 -7.26
CA GLU A 50 -12.12 9.81 -6.56
C GLU A 50 -11.29 9.97 -5.29
N ALA A 51 -10.84 11.18 -5.03
CA ALA A 51 -10.15 11.57 -3.81
C ALA A 51 -10.64 12.95 -3.38
N GLU A 52 -10.92 13.09 -2.08
CA GLU A 52 -11.39 14.35 -1.48
C GLU A 52 -10.33 14.87 -0.50
N ASN A 53 -10.22 16.20 -0.41
CA ASN A 53 -9.30 16.87 0.52
C ASN A 53 -7.84 16.43 0.36
N VAL A 54 -7.37 16.29 -0.87
CA VAL A 54 -6.00 15.91 -1.19
C VAL A 54 -5.26 17.06 -1.87
N ARG A 55 -3.97 17.17 -1.57
CA ARG A 55 -3.09 18.18 -2.18
C ARG A 55 -2.59 17.77 -3.57
N ASP A 56 -2.63 16.48 -3.88
CA ASP A 56 -2.10 15.89 -5.10
C ASP A 56 -2.84 14.58 -5.41
N PHE A 57 -2.66 14.04 -6.61
CA PHE A 57 -3.34 12.82 -7.04
C PHE A 57 -2.45 11.97 -7.93
N ALA A 58 -2.21 10.72 -7.52
CA ALA A 58 -1.50 9.72 -8.31
C ALA A 58 -2.35 8.47 -8.53
N TRP A 59 -2.05 7.71 -9.56
CA TRP A 59 -2.66 6.43 -9.87
C TRP A 59 -1.67 5.50 -10.55
N THR A 60 -1.95 4.21 -10.54
CA THR A 60 -1.12 3.21 -11.18
C THR A 60 -1.95 2.26 -12.03
N SER A 61 -1.32 1.67 -13.04
CA SER A 61 -1.95 0.67 -13.92
C SER A 61 -0.92 -0.26 -14.53
N SER A 62 -1.15 -1.55 -14.40
CA SER A 62 -0.36 -2.57 -15.09
C SER A 62 -1.17 -3.85 -15.31
N ARG A 63 -0.91 -4.53 -16.44
CA ARG A 63 -1.43 -5.89 -16.69
C ARG A 63 -0.71 -6.96 -15.88
N LYS A 64 0.40 -6.61 -15.25
CA LYS A 64 1.24 -7.51 -14.46
C LYS A 64 0.86 -7.53 -12.98
N PHE A 65 0.01 -6.62 -12.53
CA PHE A 65 -0.29 -6.50 -11.13
C PHE A 65 -1.13 -7.65 -10.59
N ILE A 66 -0.59 -8.26 -9.58
CA ILE A 66 -1.31 -8.96 -8.54
C ILE A 66 -1.83 -7.87 -7.61
N TRP A 67 -3.00 -8.05 -7.06
CA TRP A 67 -3.59 -7.08 -6.15
C TRP A 67 -4.19 -7.80 -4.95
N ASP A 68 -3.74 -7.47 -3.76
CA ASP A 68 -4.37 -7.91 -2.53
C ASP A 68 -4.82 -6.76 -1.64
N ALA A 69 -5.74 -7.06 -0.72
CA ALA A 69 -6.34 -6.08 0.16
C ALA A 69 -6.81 -6.68 1.47
N MET A 70 -6.80 -5.88 2.54
CA MET A 70 -7.45 -6.13 3.82
C MET A 70 -7.88 -4.80 4.47
N PRO A 71 -8.88 -4.79 5.38
CA PRO A 71 -9.25 -3.59 6.09
C PRO A 71 -8.36 -3.36 7.32
N GLN A 72 -8.13 -2.09 7.65
CA GLN A 72 -7.67 -1.64 8.95
C GLN A 72 -8.72 -0.67 9.52
N VAL A 73 -9.27 -0.98 10.69
CA VAL A 73 -10.19 -0.08 11.38
C VAL A 73 -9.38 0.82 12.31
N ILE A 74 -9.62 2.12 12.22
CA ILE A 74 -9.04 3.13 13.12
C ILE A 74 -10.05 3.38 14.24
N ALA A 75 -9.66 3.07 15.48
CA ALA A 75 -10.59 3.06 16.61
C ALA A 75 -11.15 4.46 16.93
N GLU A 76 -10.33 5.49 16.83
CA GLU A 76 -10.66 6.86 17.24
C GLU A 76 -11.77 7.50 16.41
N ASN A 77 -11.83 7.20 15.12
CA ASN A 77 -12.83 7.76 14.21
C ASN A 77 -13.72 6.70 13.55
N ASN A 78 -13.53 5.43 13.91
CA ASN A 78 -14.21 4.28 13.31
C ASN A 78 -14.09 4.19 11.77
N ASN A 79 -13.02 4.78 11.21
CA ASN A 79 -12.75 4.72 9.78
C ASN A 79 -12.24 3.33 9.40
N LYS A 80 -12.86 2.73 8.39
CA LYS A 80 -12.42 1.46 7.80
C LYS A 80 -11.55 1.75 6.58
N VAL A 81 -10.26 1.72 6.75
CA VAL A 81 -9.27 1.94 5.69
C VAL A 81 -9.03 0.65 4.93
N MET A 82 -9.21 0.64 3.61
CA MET A 82 -8.81 -0.49 2.78
C MET A 82 -7.32 -0.38 2.44
N CYS A 83 -6.52 -1.20 3.10
CA CYS A 83 -5.08 -1.33 2.86
C CYS A 83 -4.85 -2.29 1.69
N MET A 84 -4.07 -1.87 0.70
CA MET A 84 -3.89 -2.60 -0.55
C MET A 84 -2.44 -2.64 -0.99
N SER A 85 -2.08 -3.68 -1.73
CA SER A 85 -0.80 -3.77 -2.43
C SER A 85 -1.00 -4.24 -3.85
N LEU A 86 -0.28 -3.58 -4.79
CA LEU A 86 -0.25 -3.94 -6.20
C LEU A 86 1.20 -4.16 -6.63
N TYR A 87 1.48 -5.34 -7.15
CA TYR A 87 2.86 -5.76 -7.43
C TYR A 87 2.93 -6.82 -8.53
N PRO A 88 4.03 -6.90 -9.30
CA PRO A 88 4.21 -7.94 -10.29
C PRO A 88 4.67 -9.27 -9.65
N LYS A 89 4.66 -10.32 -10.44
CA LYS A 89 5.07 -11.67 -10.02
C LYS A 89 6.49 -11.75 -9.44
N GLU A 90 7.38 -10.87 -9.88
CA GLU A 90 8.76 -10.78 -9.41
C GLU A 90 8.87 -10.34 -7.94
N ALA A 91 7.87 -9.65 -7.43
CA ALA A 91 7.77 -9.23 -6.04
C ALA A 91 6.89 -10.15 -5.17
N TYR A 92 6.26 -11.18 -5.74
CA TYR A 92 5.25 -12.00 -5.09
C TYR A 92 5.72 -12.59 -3.75
N GLY A 93 6.94 -13.11 -3.70
CA GLY A 93 7.46 -13.77 -2.50
C GLY A 93 7.56 -12.87 -1.26
N LEU A 94 7.73 -11.57 -1.46
CA LEU A 94 7.83 -10.54 -0.40
C LEU A 94 6.48 -9.82 -0.20
N TYR A 95 5.97 -9.20 -1.25
CA TYR A 95 4.78 -8.36 -1.16
C TYR A 95 3.57 -9.12 -0.65
N ARG A 96 3.34 -10.35 -1.14
CA ARG A 96 2.22 -11.19 -0.70
C ARG A 96 2.24 -11.49 0.78
N LYS A 97 3.44 -11.64 1.36
CA LYS A 97 3.60 -11.97 2.78
C LYS A 97 3.49 -10.75 3.69
N TYR A 98 4.00 -9.60 3.25
CA TYR A 98 4.31 -8.50 4.16
C TYR A 98 3.67 -7.17 3.78
N SER A 99 3.60 -6.79 2.48
CA SER A 99 3.33 -5.42 2.09
C SER A 99 1.98 -4.89 2.61
N THR A 100 0.87 -5.57 2.33
CA THR A 100 -0.46 -5.11 2.78
C THR A 100 -0.60 -5.08 4.30
N LYS A 101 0.07 -6.02 5.00
CA LYS A 101 0.13 -6.02 6.48
C LYS A 101 0.94 -4.83 7.00
N ALA A 102 2.06 -4.49 6.34
CA ALA A 102 2.85 -3.33 6.69
C ALA A 102 2.06 -2.03 6.50
N VAL A 103 1.33 -1.90 5.38
CA VAL A 103 0.40 -0.78 5.16
C VAL A 103 -0.61 -0.66 6.32
N ALA A 104 -1.28 -1.76 6.67
CA ALA A 104 -2.28 -1.76 7.74
C ALA A 104 -1.67 -1.42 9.11
N HIS A 105 -0.51 -1.99 9.41
CA HIS A 105 0.24 -1.70 10.63
C HIS A 105 0.65 -0.23 10.72
N THR A 106 1.19 0.33 9.64
CA THR A 106 1.61 1.74 9.59
C THR A 106 0.42 2.68 9.81
N ILE A 107 -0.68 2.47 9.08
CA ILE A 107 -1.88 3.31 9.21
C ILE A 107 -2.41 3.27 10.65
N LYS A 108 -2.43 2.09 11.29
CA LYS A 108 -2.83 1.97 12.69
C LYS A 108 -1.86 2.69 13.63
N THR A 109 -0.57 2.39 13.54
CA THR A 109 0.44 2.91 14.48
C THR A 109 0.59 4.42 14.39
N TYR A 110 0.65 4.96 13.18
CA TYR A 110 0.69 6.41 12.99
C TYR A 110 -0.60 7.08 13.49
N SER A 111 -1.76 6.45 13.32
CA SER A 111 -3.01 6.97 13.90
C SER A 111 -2.96 7.01 15.43
N ASP A 112 -2.42 5.96 16.06
CA ASP A 112 -2.28 5.89 17.52
C ASP A 112 -1.30 6.95 18.06
N PHE A 113 -0.25 7.29 17.33
CA PHE A 113 0.77 8.27 17.76
C PHE A 113 0.46 9.72 17.38
N THR A 114 -0.36 9.95 16.35
CA THR A 114 -0.54 11.29 15.77
C THR A 114 -2.01 11.68 15.69
N ILE A 115 -2.64 11.47 14.55
CA ILE A 115 -4.05 11.79 14.30
C ILE A 115 -4.73 10.59 13.60
N PRO A 116 -6.03 10.37 13.83
CA PRO A 116 -6.76 9.30 13.15
C PRO A 116 -6.72 9.47 11.62
N TYR A 117 -6.29 8.44 10.90
CA TYR A 117 -6.23 8.45 9.45
C TYR A 117 -7.62 8.72 8.82
N PRO A 118 -7.78 9.77 8.01
CA PRO A 118 -9.09 10.19 7.54
C PRO A 118 -9.51 9.56 6.21
N TYR A 119 -8.54 9.05 5.43
CA TYR A 119 -8.83 8.58 4.07
C TYR A 119 -9.37 7.14 4.04
N PRO A 120 -10.14 6.77 3.00
CA PRO A 120 -10.75 5.45 2.90
C PRO A 120 -9.81 4.34 2.43
N VAL A 121 -8.63 4.68 1.91
CA VAL A 121 -7.66 3.72 1.36
C VAL A 121 -6.23 4.11 1.68
N ALA A 122 -5.33 3.12 1.69
CA ALA A 122 -3.88 3.28 1.66
C ALA A 122 -3.28 2.18 0.80
N GLN A 123 -2.35 2.53 -0.11
CA GLN A 123 -1.86 1.61 -1.13
C GLN A 123 -0.35 1.64 -1.23
N SER A 124 0.26 0.45 -1.27
CA SER A 124 1.68 0.25 -1.58
C SER A 124 1.84 -0.40 -2.95
N ILE A 125 2.56 0.25 -3.84
CA ILE A 125 2.76 -0.20 -5.21
C ILE A 125 4.22 -0.59 -5.42
N GLU A 126 4.48 -1.79 -5.91
CA GLU A 126 5.84 -2.16 -6.31
C GLU A 126 6.18 -1.48 -7.64
N ALA A 127 7.11 -0.54 -7.58
CA ALA A 127 7.57 0.26 -8.71
C ALA A 127 8.99 0.80 -8.47
N SER A 128 9.24 2.08 -8.77
CA SER A 128 10.47 2.76 -8.39
C SER A 128 10.54 2.95 -6.87
N ASN A 129 11.75 3.00 -6.34
CA ASN A 129 11.97 3.05 -4.91
C ASN A 129 11.66 4.44 -4.33
N GLY A 130 10.80 4.46 -3.31
CA GLY A 130 10.49 5.60 -2.46
C GLY A 130 9.81 6.78 -3.17
N MET A 131 8.47 6.84 -3.13
CA MET A 131 7.72 8.02 -3.53
C MET A 131 6.32 7.99 -2.93
N GLU A 132 5.98 9.04 -2.25
CA GLU A 132 4.71 9.23 -1.57
C GLU A 132 3.74 10.11 -2.37
N TYR A 133 2.47 9.75 -2.29
CA TYR A 133 1.31 10.55 -2.71
C TYR A 133 0.14 10.28 -1.76
N PRO A 134 -0.87 11.16 -1.71
CA PRO A 134 -2.05 10.88 -0.89
C PRO A 134 -2.68 9.53 -1.25
N MET A 135 -2.77 8.64 -0.25
CA MET A 135 -3.38 7.31 -0.34
C MET A 135 -2.64 6.28 -1.21
N ILE A 136 -1.51 6.61 -1.84
CA ILE A 136 -0.75 5.71 -2.68
C ILE A 136 0.74 6.03 -2.60
N CYS A 137 1.55 5.02 -2.38
CA CYS A 137 3.00 5.15 -2.40
C CYS A 137 3.65 4.11 -3.31
N PHE A 138 4.87 4.38 -3.73
CA PHE A 138 5.63 3.55 -4.65
C PHE A 138 6.91 3.07 -3.97
N ASN A 139 7.08 1.75 -3.92
CA ASN A 139 8.14 1.09 -3.17
C ASN A 139 8.80 0.02 -4.03
N TYR A 140 10.01 -0.36 -3.69
CA TYR A 140 10.70 -1.45 -4.35
C TYR A 140 10.95 -2.61 -3.38
N GLY A 141 10.71 -3.84 -3.84
CA GLY A 141 11.05 -5.03 -3.06
C GLY A 141 10.84 -6.31 -3.87
N ARG A 142 11.94 -6.93 -4.27
CA ARG A 142 11.93 -8.19 -5.03
C ARG A 142 12.77 -9.25 -4.36
N THR A 143 12.36 -10.49 -4.54
CA THR A 143 13.18 -11.64 -4.19
C THR A 143 14.30 -11.81 -5.20
N GLU A 144 15.28 -12.65 -4.85
CA GLU A 144 16.22 -13.20 -5.81
C GLU A 144 15.51 -14.02 -6.88
N LYS A 145 16.19 -14.36 -7.97
CA LYS A 145 15.59 -15.11 -9.10
C LYS A 145 15.04 -16.48 -8.71
N ASP A 146 15.60 -17.09 -7.69
CA ASP A 146 15.16 -18.38 -7.15
C ASP A 146 14.01 -18.26 -6.12
N GLY A 147 13.54 -17.05 -5.85
CA GLY A 147 12.48 -16.74 -4.90
C GLY A 147 12.94 -16.59 -3.44
N THR A 148 14.24 -16.69 -3.17
CA THR A 148 14.82 -16.45 -1.85
C THR A 148 15.00 -14.95 -1.57
N TYR A 149 15.16 -14.59 -0.32
CA TYR A 149 15.51 -13.22 0.13
C TYR A 149 16.19 -13.28 1.49
N SER A 150 17.07 -12.33 1.72
CA SER A 150 17.69 -12.13 3.03
C SER A 150 16.81 -11.31 3.97
N GLU A 151 17.09 -11.37 5.27
CA GLU A 151 16.44 -10.48 6.26
C GLU A 151 16.67 -9.00 5.90
N GLY A 152 17.85 -8.63 5.40
CA GLY A 152 18.13 -7.26 4.95
C GLY A 152 17.23 -6.81 3.79
N ILE A 153 16.97 -7.68 2.80
CA ILE A 153 16.04 -7.37 1.70
C ILE A 153 14.61 -7.21 2.23
N LYS A 154 14.17 -8.09 3.13
CA LYS A 154 12.84 -8.01 3.75
C LYS A 154 12.68 -6.74 4.57
N ASN A 155 13.62 -6.46 5.47
CA ASN A 155 13.55 -5.30 6.35
C ASN A 155 13.69 -3.99 5.58
N GLY A 156 14.57 -3.93 4.58
CA GLY A 156 14.68 -2.77 3.70
C GLY A 156 13.37 -2.47 2.94
N MET A 157 12.68 -3.49 2.45
CA MET A 157 11.35 -3.31 1.84
C MET A 157 10.32 -2.84 2.86
N LEU A 158 10.30 -3.44 4.05
CA LEU A 158 9.37 -3.08 5.13
C LEU A 158 9.58 -1.63 5.58
N GLY A 159 10.82 -1.22 5.82
CA GLY A 159 11.15 0.15 6.20
C GLY A 159 10.67 1.15 5.16
N VAL A 160 10.97 0.94 3.88
CA VAL A 160 10.47 1.82 2.82
C VAL A 160 8.93 1.85 2.76
N ILE A 161 8.24 0.73 2.93
CA ILE A 161 6.76 0.74 2.96
C ILE A 161 6.24 1.53 4.15
N ILE A 162 6.80 1.34 5.34
CA ILE A 162 6.41 2.06 6.55
C ILE A 162 6.67 3.57 6.37
N HIS A 163 7.83 3.93 5.85
CA HIS A 163 8.22 5.31 5.55
C HIS A 163 7.24 5.98 4.58
N GLU A 164 7.06 5.42 3.39
CA GLU A 164 6.24 6.02 2.34
C GLU A 164 4.73 6.06 2.70
N VAL A 165 4.24 5.05 3.41
CA VAL A 165 2.86 5.08 3.94
C VAL A 165 2.73 6.14 5.05
N GLY A 166 3.78 6.31 5.86
CA GLY A 166 3.85 7.32 6.91
C GLY A 166 3.70 8.75 6.39
N HIS A 167 4.23 9.03 5.21
CA HIS A 167 4.07 10.32 4.53
C HIS A 167 2.62 10.72 4.24
N ASN A 168 1.65 9.81 4.30
CA ASN A 168 0.23 10.19 4.31
C ASN A 168 -0.11 11.11 5.49
N PHE A 169 0.61 11.01 6.61
CA PHE A 169 0.44 11.88 7.77
C PHE A 169 1.27 13.15 7.65
N PHE A 170 2.53 13.03 7.23
CA PHE A 170 3.49 14.11 7.02
C PHE A 170 4.13 13.95 5.64
N PRO A 171 3.88 14.82 4.64
CA PRO A 171 3.16 16.08 4.68
C PRO A 171 1.73 16.03 4.10
N MET A 172 1.15 14.85 3.80
CA MET A 172 -0.10 14.81 3.01
C MET A 172 -1.30 15.33 3.79
N ILE A 173 -1.43 14.97 5.07
CA ILE A 173 -2.50 15.45 5.96
C ILE A 173 -2.04 16.67 6.74
N ILE A 174 -0.91 16.56 7.43
CA ILE A 174 -0.29 17.68 8.16
C ILE A 174 0.70 18.35 7.21
N ASN A 175 0.22 19.32 6.47
CA ASN A 175 0.98 19.98 5.42
C ASN A 175 2.12 20.83 5.98
N SER A 176 3.28 20.78 5.32
CA SER A 176 4.47 21.58 5.61
C SER A 176 5.04 22.16 4.32
N ASP A 177 5.86 23.22 4.44
CA ASP A 177 6.66 23.72 3.32
C ASP A 177 7.92 22.83 3.16
N GLU A 178 7.72 21.62 2.69
CA GLU A 178 8.74 20.58 2.53
C GLU A 178 9.89 20.99 1.63
N ARG A 179 9.65 21.90 0.68
CA ARG A 179 10.69 22.38 -0.25
C ARG A 179 11.72 23.27 0.43
N GLN A 180 11.32 23.96 1.48
CA GLN A 180 12.22 24.79 2.29
C GLN A 180 12.67 24.07 3.57
N TRP A 181 11.79 23.27 4.15
CA TRP A 181 11.96 22.68 5.48
C TRP A 181 11.69 21.18 5.45
N SER A 182 12.52 20.44 4.71
CA SER A 182 12.36 18.98 4.52
C SER A 182 12.31 18.19 5.84
N TRP A 183 12.89 18.71 6.92
CA TRP A 183 12.81 18.06 8.24
C TRP A 183 11.39 18.01 8.82
N MET A 184 10.49 18.88 8.39
CA MET A 184 9.07 18.85 8.80
C MET A 184 8.28 17.74 8.10
N ASP A 185 8.81 17.25 7.03
CA ASP A 185 8.33 16.12 6.26
C ASP A 185 9.11 14.86 6.69
N GLU A 186 10.34 14.76 6.26
CA GLU A 186 11.19 13.59 6.45
C GLU A 186 11.51 13.31 7.93
N GLY A 187 11.85 14.33 8.71
CA GLY A 187 12.27 14.16 10.09
C GLY A 187 11.15 13.72 11.02
N LEU A 188 9.95 14.29 10.87
CA LEU A 188 8.77 13.87 11.63
C LEU A 188 8.34 12.45 11.22
N ASN A 189 8.34 12.20 9.92
CA ASN A 189 8.01 10.88 9.39
C ASN A 189 8.99 9.81 9.89
N THR A 190 10.30 10.03 9.75
CA THR A 190 11.34 9.10 10.21
C THR A 190 11.25 8.81 11.72
N PHE A 191 10.88 9.80 12.52
CA PHE A 191 10.71 9.57 13.96
C PHE A 191 9.57 8.60 14.26
N VAL A 192 8.41 8.77 13.60
CA VAL A 192 7.26 7.87 13.81
C VAL A 192 7.47 6.52 13.11
N GLU A 193 8.19 6.50 11.99
CA GLU A 193 8.65 5.27 11.32
C GLU A 193 9.43 4.38 12.30
N TYR A 194 10.45 4.93 12.95
CA TYR A 194 11.24 4.19 13.95
C TYR A 194 10.35 3.53 15.03
N LEU A 195 9.39 4.27 15.58
CA LEU A 195 8.45 3.70 16.56
C LEU A 195 7.57 2.60 15.96
N THR A 196 7.19 2.75 14.71
CA THR A 196 6.36 1.80 13.97
C THR A 196 7.12 0.51 13.68
N GLU A 197 8.39 0.62 13.32
CA GLU A 197 9.29 -0.51 13.10
C GLU A 197 9.53 -1.32 14.38
N GLU A 198 9.77 -0.65 15.51
CA GLU A 198 9.89 -1.32 16.81
C GLU A 198 8.62 -2.09 17.21
N LEU A 199 7.44 -1.55 16.88
CA LEU A 199 6.17 -2.23 17.14
C LEU A 199 5.86 -3.35 16.14
N TRP A 200 6.47 -3.31 14.95
CA TRP A 200 6.38 -4.42 14.00
C TRP A 200 7.20 -5.63 14.45
N ASP A 201 8.45 -5.40 14.83
CA ASP A 201 9.36 -6.39 15.38
C ASP A 201 10.39 -5.69 16.27
N ASN A 202 10.43 -6.00 17.57
CA ASN A 202 11.37 -5.42 18.51
C ASN A 202 12.85 -5.72 18.22
N LYS A 203 13.13 -6.43 17.13
CA LYS A 203 14.47 -6.69 16.57
C LYS A 203 14.64 -6.09 15.19
N PHE A 204 13.78 -5.16 14.80
CA PHE A 204 13.95 -4.41 13.57
C PHE A 204 15.32 -3.69 13.62
N PRO A 205 16.16 -3.77 12.54
CA PRO A 205 17.55 -3.30 12.59
C PRO A 205 17.69 -1.79 12.70
#